data_fffc8da9a342e0a234ce06e1cef7a6c3
#
_entry.id   fffc8da9a342e0a234ce06e1cef7a6c3
#
_cell.length_a   1.000
_cell.length_b   1.000
_cell.length_c   1.000
_cell.angle_alpha   90.00
_cell.angle_beta   90.00
_cell.angle_gamma   90.00
#
_symmetry.space_group_name_H-M   'P 1'
#
loop_
_entity.id
_entity.type
_entity.pdbx_description
1 polymer ?
#
loop_
_entity_poly.entity_id
_entity_poly.type
_entity_poly.pdbx_seq_one_letter_code
_entity_poly.pdbx_strand_id
1 'polypeptide(L)'
;MAGKKTTKKKSATATIANNKSARHNYFVEDSFEAGLVLEGWEVKSLREGRIQLKESHISIQRGEAWLQGAHISALTSASTHIIPNAIRSRKLLLHRQELNKLIGNVERKGYTLVPLSVYWKNGHIK
;
A
#
# COMPACT_ATOMS: atom_id res chain seq x y z
N MET A 1 14.30 -0.41 -10.67
CA MET A 1 14.09 0.07 -10.29
C MET A 1 13.14 0.51 -9.68
N ALA A 2 12.67 0.89 -9.12
CA ALA A 2 12.00 1.06 -8.33
C ALA A 2 11.14 2.02 -7.95
N GLY A 3 10.25 2.23 -7.79
CA GLY A 3 9.56 3.16 -7.37
C GLY A 3 8.81 2.97 -6.30
N LYS A 4 8.29 3.28 -5.62
CA LYS A 4 7.70 3.08 -4.69
C LYS A 4 6.92 3.69 -3.88
N LYS A 5 6.67 3.71 -2.90
CA LYS A 5 5.81 4.16 -2.28
C LYS A 5 5.93 4.39 -0.94
N THR A 6 5.87 5.12 -0.28
CA THR A 6 5.78 5.45 0.94
C THR A 6 6.62 5.20 1.96
N THR A 7 6.92 5.47 2.92
CA THR A 7 7.76 5.26 3.73
C THR A 7 8.04 6.06 4.73
N LYS A 8 8.48 6.50 5.40
CA LYS A 8 8.83 7.28 6.26
C LYS A 8 8.32 7.18 7.47
N LYS A 9 8.84 7.20 8.43
CA LYS A 9 8.53 7.14 9.62
C LYS A 9 8.50 8.39 10.29
N LYS A 10 7.63 8.77 11.08
CA LYS A 10 7.59 9.94 11.82
C LYS A 10 7.32 9.51 13.21
N SER A 11 7.51 10.37 14.17
CA SER A 11 7.35 10.01 15.57
C SER A 11 5.95 9.52 15.91
N ALA A 12 4.94 9.97 15.17
CA ALA A 12 3.56 9.57 15.45
C ALA A 12 3.13 8.33 14.67
N THR A 13 4.07 7.63 14.08
CA THR A 13 3.74 6.48 13.25
C THR A 13 4.00 5.17 13.99
N ALA A 14 3.25 4.16 13.62
CA ALA A 14 3.45 2.80 14.12
C ALA A 14 3.39 1.87 12.92
N THR A 15 4.46 1.14 12.67
CA THR A 15 4.57 0.26 11.52
C THR A 15 3.67 -0.95 11.70
N ILE A 16 2.88 -1.24 10.68
CA ILE A 16 2.04 -2.42 10.65
C ILE A 16 2.76 -3.55 9.92
N ALA A 17 3.36 -3.25 8.78
CA ALA A 17 4.07 -4.25 7.99
C ALA A 17 5.15 -3.60 7.15
N ASN A 18 6.24 -4.32 6.95
CA ASN A 18 7.33 -3.93 6.06
C ASN A 18 7.46 -4.95 4.94
N ASN A 19 7.80 -4.48 3.76
CA ASN A 19 8.03 -5.36 2.62
C ASN A 19 9.54 -5.56 2.47
N LYS A 20 10.08 -6.53 3.18
CA LYS A 20 11.51 -6.78 3.17
C LYS A 20 12.00 -7.24 1.79
N SER A 21 11.19 -8.02 1.09
CA SER A 21 11.55 -8.47 -0.25
C SER A 21 11.76 -7.32 -1.20
N ALA A 22 10.88 -6.33 -1.16
CA ALA A 22 11.01 -5.18 -2.03
C ALA A 22 12.27 -4.39 -1.72
N ARG A 23 12.55 -4.20 -0.45
CA ARG A 23 13.75 -3.46 -0.05
C ARG A 23 15.03 -4.20 -0.41
N HIS A 24 14.98 -5.52 -0.41
CA HIS A 24 16.14 -6.34 -0.76
C HIS A 24 16.33 -6.42 -2.29
N ASN A 25 15.24 -6.52 -3.03
CA ASN A 25 15.32 -6.77 -4.46
C ASN A 25 15.35 -5.52 -5.35
N TYR A 26 15.01 -4.37 -4.81
CA TYR A 26 14.94 -3.14 -5.59
C TYR A 26 15.77 -2.05 -4.97
N PHE A 27 16.39 -1.25 -5.85
CA PHE A 27 17.03 -0.03 -5.42
C PHE A 27 15.95 1.06 -5.39
N VAL A 28 15.67 1.61 -4.21
CA VAL A 28 14.61 2.59 -4.06
C VAL A 28 15.16 3.97 -4.39
N GLU A 29 14.69 4.56 -5.48
CA GLU A 29 15.13 5.89 -5.86
C GLU A 29 14.24 6.99 -5.29
N ASP A 30 12.96 6.70 -5.12
CA ASP A 30 12.03 7.71 -4.64
C ASP A 30 10.91 6.99 -3.89
N SER A 31 10.33 7.65 -2.92
CA SER A 31 9.23 7.07 -2.19
C SER A 31 8.16 8.11 -1.90
N PHE A 32 6.93 7.64 -1.80
CA PHE A 32 5.76 8.48 -1.60
C PHE A 32 4.88 7.86 -0.53
N GLU A 33 4.26 8.72 0.26
CA GLU A 33 3.29 8.28 1.25
C GLU A 33 1.90 8.43 0.65
N ALA A 34 1.10 7.37 0.72
CA ALA A 34 -0.24 7.39 0.16
C ALA A 34 -1.24 6.92 1.20
N GLY A 35 -2.44 7.48 1.17
CA GLY A 35 -3.54 6.92 1.94
C GLY A 35 -4.08 5.67 1.26
N LEU A 36 -4.87 4.89 1.99
CA LEU A 36 -5.49 3.68 1.47
C LEU A 36 -6.99 3.75 1.67
N VAL A 37 -7.75 3.42 0.64
CA VAL A 37 -9.19 3.28 0.76
C VAL A 37 -9.47 1.85 1.20
N LEU A 38 -9.95 1.69 2.43
CA LEU A 38 -10.14 0.39 3.04
C LEU A 38 -11.57 0.19 3.50
N GLU A 39 -11.99 -1.06 3.52
CA GLU A 39 -13.27 -1.43 4.13
C GLU A 39 -13.08 -1.59 5.64
N GLY A 40 -14.19 -1.52 6.38
CA GLY A 40 -14.10 -1.58 7.84
C GLY A 40 -13.41 -2.82 8.36
N TRP A 41 -13.68 -3.99 7.77
CA TRP A 41 -13.05 -5.22 8.22
C TRP A 41 -11.55 -5.21 7.94
N GLU A 42 -11.13 -4.52 6.88
CA GLU A 42 -9.71 -4.41 6.56
C GLU A 42 -8.98 -3.58 7.60
N VAL A 43 -9.59 -2.49 8.04
CA VAL A 43 -9.00 -1.66 9.09
C VAL A 43 -8.81 -2.48 10.37
N LYS A 44 -9.82 -3.26 10.74
CA LYS A 44 -9.72 -4.10 11.92
C LYS A 44 -8.62 -5.15 11.78
N SER A 45 -8.51 -5.75 10.61
CA SER A 45 -7.45 -6.74 10.36
C SER A 45 -6.07 -6.11 10.43
N LEU A 46 -5.92 -4.90 9.91
CA LEU A 46 -4.64 -4.21 9.95
C LEU A 46 -4.23 -3.83 11.37
N ARG A 47 -5.20 -3.55 12.24
CA ARG A 47 -4.88 -3.31 13.65
C ARG A 47 -4.26 -4.53 14.31
N GLU A 48 -4.58 -5.71 13.79
CA GLU A 48 -4.02 -6.96 14.26
C GLU A 48 -2.79 -7.39 13.46
N GLY A 49 -2.33 -6.55 12.54
CA GLY A 49 -1.15 -6.84 11.74
C GLY A 49 -1.36 -7.90 10.66
N ARG A 50 -2.59 -8.13 10.25
CA ARG A 50 -2.89 -9.20 9.32
C ARG A 50 -2.82 -8.78 7.87
N ILE A 51 -1.64 -8.35 7.44
CA ILE A 51 -1.41 -7.99 6.05
C ILE A 51 -0.08 -8.55 5.60
N GLN A 52 -0.01 -9.02 4.37
CA GLN A 52 1.20 -9.48 3.74
C GLN A 52 1.43 -8.69 2.46
N LEU A 53 2.60 -8.11 2.34
CA LEU A 53 2.96 -7.28 1.19
C LEU A 53 3.88 -7.98 0.21
N LYS A 54 4.33 -9.19 0.51
CA LYS A 54 5.41 -9.82 -0.23
C LYS A 54 5.16 -9.91 -1.73
N GLU A 55 3.96 -10.29 -2.12
CA GLU A 55 3.63 -10.47 -3.54
C GLU A 55 2.87 -9.28 -4.11
N SER A 56 2.88 -8.16 -3.42
CA SER A 56 2.07 -7.03 -3.83
C SER A 56 2.83 -6.07 -4.74
N HIS A 57 2.09 -5.27 -5.46
CA HIS A 57 2.66 -4.25 -6.33
C HIS A 57 1.65 -3.12 -6.48
N ILE A 58 2.12 -2.02 -7.04
CA ILE A 58 1.26 -0.88 -7.31
C ILE A 58 1.07 -0.80 -8.82
N SER A 59 -0.17 -0.70 -9.27
CA SER A 59 -0.45 -0.51 -10.68
C SER A 59 -1.18 0.80 -10.90
N ILE A 60 -0.99 1.37 -12.09
CA ILE A 60 -1.66 2.59 -12.50
C ILE A 60 -2.77 2.19 -13.45
N GLN A 61 -4.01 2.49 -13.10
CA GLN A 61 -5.16 2.20 -13.94
C GLN A 61 -6.09 3.40 -13.93
N ARG A 62 -6.47 3.84 -15.11
CA ARG A 62 -7.41 4.97 -15.27
C ARG A 62 -6.92 6.21 -14.53
N GLY A 63 -5.62 6.46 -14.58
CA GLY A 63 -5.03 7.64 -13.95
C GLY A 63 -4.97 7.59 -12.44
N GLU A 64 -5.19 6.43 -11.84
CA GLU A 64 -5.13 6.25 -10.39
C GLU A 64 -4.18 5.13 -10.04
N ALA A 65 -3.66 5.17 -8.80
CA ALA A 65 -2.75 4.15 -8.31
C ALA A 65 -3.51 3.16 -7.43
N TRP A 66 -3.21 1.87 -7.59
CA TRP A 66 -3.90 0.79 -6.89
C TRP A 66 -2.90 -0.16 -6.28
N LEU A 67 -3.14 -0.54 -5.02
CA LEU A 67 -2.37 -1.61 -4.38
C LEU A 67 -3.02 -2.93 -4.75
N GLN A 68 -2.27 -3.79 -5.42
CA GLN A 68 -2.75 -5.09 -5.86
C GLN A 68 -1.89 -6.20 -5.30
N GLY A 69 -2.49 -7.33 -5.05
CA GLY A 69 -1.76 -8.49 -4.57
C GLY A 69 -1.45 -8.50 -3.08
N ALA A 70 -1.80 -7.44 -2.37
CA ALA A 70 -1.63 -7.45 -0.91
C ALA A 70 -2.73 -8.30 -0.30
N HIS A 71 -2.34 -9.15 0.63
CA HIS A 71 -3.27 -10.07 1.27
C HIS A 71 -3.63 -9.57 2.66
N ILE A 72 -4.89 -9.25 2.88
CA ILE A 72 -5.39 -8.85 4.20
C ILE A 72 -6.37 -9.93 4.65
N SER A 73 -5.98 -10.68 5.68
CA SER A 73 -6.79 -11.77 6.19
C SER A 73 -7.90 -11.24 7.10
N ALA A 74 -9.12 -11.74 6.90
CA ALA A 74 -10.22 -11.36 7.76
C ALA A 74 -10.04 -11.97 9.14
N LEU A 75 -10.54 -11.27 10.15
CA LEU A 75 -10.59 -11.82 11.49
C LEU A 75 -11.74 -12.83 11.58
N THR A 76 -11.56 -13.83 12.43
CA THR A 76 -12.58 -14.87 12.57
C THR A 76 -13.90 -14.34 13.10
N SER A 77 -13.89 -13.21 13.76
CA SER A 77 -15.09 -12.58 14.31
C SER A 77 -15.80 -11.67 13.32
N ALA A 78 -15.38 -11.69 12.05
CA ALA A 78 -16.00 -10.84 11.05
C ALA A 78 -17.48 -11.13 10.91
N SER A 79 -18.25 -10.11 10.55
CA SER A 79 -19.69 -10.26 10.38
C SER A 79 -20.03 -11.26 9.29
N THR A 80 -21.07 -12.04 9.50
CA THR A 80 -21.54 -12.98 8.49
C THR A 80 -22.16 -12.28 7.28
N HIS A 81 -22.44 -10.98 7.40
CA HIS A 81 -23.01 -10.22 6.29
C HIS A 81 -21.95 -9.73 5.31
N ILE A 82 -20.68 -9.87 5.67
CA ILE A 82 -19.59 -9.40 4.83
C ILE A 82 -18.85 -10.61 4.29
N ILE A 83 -18.63 -10.60 2.98
CA ILE A 83 -17.81 -11.62 2.34
C ILE A 83 -16.47 -10.96 2.04
N PRO A 84 -15.46 -11.13 2.91
CA PRO A 84 -14.21 -10.44 2.71
C PRO A 84 -13.43 -11.00 1.54
N ASN A 85 -12.92 -10.08 0.71
CA ASN A 85 -12.01 -10.46 -0.37
C ASN A 85 -10.61 -10.07 0.06
N ALA A 86 -9.82 -11.05 0.45
CA ALA A 86 -8.50 -10.82 1.04
C ALA A 86 -7.54 -10.14 0.07
N ILE A 87 -7.74 -10.32 -1.22
CA ILE A 87 -6.80 -9.82 -2.23
C ILE A 87 -7.39 -8.73 -3.13
N ARG A 88 -8.46 -8.08 -2.71
CA ARG A 88 -9.06 -7.06 -3.57
C ARG A 88 -8.08 -5.90 -3.80
N SER A 89 -8.22 -5.24 -4.94
CA SER A 89 -7.41 -4.06 -5.24
C SER A 89 -7.85 -2.91 -4.34
N ARG A 90 -6.90 -2.17 -3.79
CA ARG A 90 -7.19 -1.04 -2.91
C ARG A 90 -6.63 0.22 -3.51
N LYS A 91 -7.49 1.24 -3.57
CA LYS A 91 -7.10 2.50 -4.17
C LYS A 91 -6.16 3.26 -3.24
N LEU A 92 -5.13 3.86 -3.81
CA LEU A 92 -4.20 4.70 -3.08
C LEU A 92 -4.61 6.16 -3.26
N LEU A 93 -4.52 6.91 -2.18
CA LEU A 93 -4.86 8.32 -2.18
C LEU A 93 -3.58 9.14 -2.21
N LEU A 94 -3.37 9.81 -3.33
CA LEU A 94 -2.18 10.64 -3.55
C LEU A 94 -2.64 11.99 -4.07
N HIS A 95 -1.86 13.02 -3.79
CA HIS A 95 -2.10 14.31 -4.42
C HIS A 95 -1.87 14.18 -5.92
N ARG A 96 -2.59 14.98 -6.71
CA ARG A 96 -2.50 14.88 -8.16
C ARG A 96 -1.06 15.06 -8.66
N GLN A 97 -0.31 15.96 -8.04
CA GLN A 97 1.08 16.17 -8.43
C GLN A 97 1.94 14.93 -8.20
N GLU A 98 1.74 14.27 -7.07
CA GLU A 98 2.47 13.05 -6.77
C GLU A 98 2.08 11.93 -7.73
N LEU A 99 0.79 11.80 -7.99
CA LEU A 99 0.31 10.77 -8.90
C LEU A 99 0.85 10.98 -10.32
N ASN A 100 0.85 12.22 -10.79
CA ASN A 100 1.40 12.52 -12.10
C ASN A 100 2.88 12.18 -12.18
N LYS A 101 3.63 12.43 -11.10
CA LYS A 101 5.04 12.11 -11.07
C LYS A 101 5.27 10.60 -11.12
N LEU A 102 4.44 9.84 -10.39
CA LEU A 102 4.53 8.38 -10.43
C LEU A 102 4.22 7.83 -11.82
N ILE A 103 3.17 8.35 -12.44
CA ILE A 103 2.81 7.92 -13.80
C ILE A 103 3.97 8.20 -14.76
N GLY A 104 4.55 9.39 -14.66
CA GLY A 104 5.69 9.74 -15.51
C GLY A 104 6.89 8.83 -15.29
N ASN A 105 7.17 8.48 -14.04
CA ASN A 105 8.28 7.60 -13.74
C ASN A 105 8.06 6.21 -14.36
N VAL A 106 6.84 5.70 -14.30
CA VAL A 106 6.54 4.39 -14.88
C VAL A 106 6.62 4.46 -16.40
N GLU A 107 5.97 5.46 -17.01
CA GLU A 107 5.86 5.51 -18.47
C GLU A 107 7.13 5.94 -19.16
N ARG A 108 7.87 6.87 -18.59
CA ARG A 108 9.05 7.40 -19.25
C ARG A 108 10.34 6.75 -18.82
N LYS A 109 10.44 6.36 -17.56
CA LYS A 109 11.67 5.78 -17.03
C LYS A 109 11.62 4.29 -16.83
N GLY A 110 10.42 3.70 -16.99
CA GLY A 110 10.28 2.25 -16.83
C GLY A 110 10.43 1.79 -15.39
N TYR A 111 10.19 2.65 -14.41
CA TYR A 111 10.32 2.28 -13.01
C TYR A 111 9.18 1.35 -12.60
N THR A 112 9.47 0.50 -11.64
CA THR A 112 8.49 -0.37 -11.02
C THR A 112 8.04 0.26 -9.70
N LEU A 113 6.75 0.19 -9.43
CA LEU A 113 6.17 0.71 -8.19
C LEU A 113 5.92 -0.45 -7.24
N VAL A 114 6.48 -0.38 -6.06
CA VAL A 114 6.29 -1.43 -5.05
C VAL A 114 5.95 -0.80 -3.72
N PRO A 115 5.11 -1.46 -2.90
CA PRO A 115 4.85 -0.96 -1.56
C PRO A 115 6.01 -1.32 -0.65
N LEU A 116 6.44 -0.36 0.16
CA LEU A 116 7.55 -0.57 1.08
C LEU A 116 7.07 -0.89 2.49
N SER A 117 6.03 -0.24 2.93
CA SER A 117 5.51 -0.46 4.27
C SER A 117 4.10 0.09 4.41
N VAL A 118 3.39 -0.42 5.39
CA VAL A 118 2.08 0.07 5.79
C VAL A 118 2.19 0.46 7.26
N TYR A 119 1.65 1.62 7.62
CA TYR A 119 1.77 2.09 8.99
C TYR A 119 0.61 3.01 9.38
N TRP A 120 0.45 3.17 10.69
CA TRP A 120 -0.48 4.14 11.23
C TRP A 120 0.20 5.47 11.32
N LYS A 121 -0.49 6.51 10.91
CA LYS A 121 0.02 7.87 11.05
C LYS A 121 -1.15 8.78 11.35
N ASN A 122 -1.14 9.38 12.54
CA ASN A 122 -2.18 10.34 12.95
C ASN A 122 -3.59 9.77 12.78
N GLY A 123 -3.79 8.52 13.14
CA GLY A 123 -5.09 7.88 13.07
C GLY A 123 -5.48 7.33 11.70
N HIS A 124 -4.60 7.44 10.72
CA HIS A 124 -4.88 6.95 9.37
C HIS A 124 -3.86 5.90 8.96
N ILE A 125 -4.27 5.01 8.08
CA ILE A 125 -3.36 4.01 7.53
C ILE A 125 -2.78 4.54 6.23
N LYS A 126 -1.48 4.50 6.14
CA LYS A 126 -0.74 4.99 4.98
C LYS A 126 0.09 3.92 4.33
#